data_8681e606e97f06358f4b3fdd3268736d
#
_entry.id   8681e606e97f06358f4b3fdd3268736d
#
_cell.length_a   1.000
_cell.length_b   1.000
_cell.length_c   1.000
_cell.angle_alpha   90.00
_cell.angle_beta   90.00
_cell.angle_gamma   90.00
#
_symmetry.space_group_name_H-M   'P 1'
#
loop_
_entity.id
_entity.type
_entity.pdbx_description
1 polymer ?
#
loop_
_entity_poly.entity_id
_entity_poly.type
_entity_poly.pdbx_seq_one_letter_code
_entity_poly.pdbx_strand_id
1 'polypeptide(L)'
;MSIAPRGVGKGAVRWRSWALGALAALGLAGVAAATEQVRLDPAVRPRIVNGVTTHAHPTTGALLYSGGVVITEDNAAMRCSGTLIGCRTFLVAAHCVDDDVLPDHYWVYLQHAGIAAVSGITLHPDSSGATFPVSDVAVLHLTDWVTGIAPTAINLVDPAPFIPAAGTIVGFGQTQGNGNDYGIKRAGAVTTVSCPLGLPSGANDAEVVCWNFLSPLGPPGTESNTCNGDSGGPLLMNLGSGEVVAGVTSGGLSFNCLADDTSFDASVSASQTFLLAQLAADDTATCGGLPPIGDGQNTITTVDDALDAGDTSDSFTLTVPAGANALRVALNGEDNGFFDVDLYVKQGLGAGPGTFDCKADGQSVYGGCTIDHPAAGTWSLAAVRTLGAGDYQITSTVFGGTAPVCGNGTREFDETCDGSDADHCSGLCQVDCTCPPPACGNDVQELGEQCDGADAPACPGECDACACPPPCTVGDMFEVNARLDAARLKLRSRLLNFSHTYDGADPRNGFSVVLTQGANTLTIAIPPGDPGWSRSKPEKGRYKWVGALNGVTRIKAVDRTSHQGIWKIILVGKNVPGAGAFDLDQPVAVRMTIDDRCTDDSF
;
A
#
# COMPACT_ATOMS: atom_id res chain seq x y z
N MET A 1 28.36 -58.57 -20.05
CA MET A 1 27.55 -59.10 -21.16
C MET A 1 26.82 -57.90 -21.71
N SER A 2 27.36 -57.15 -22.54
CA SER A 2 27.47 -57.08 -23.99
C SER A 2 26.24 -57.58 -24.73
N ILE A 3 25.55 -56.70 -25.41
CA ILE A 3 25.29 -56.70 -26.85
C ILE A 3 24.46 -55.45 -27.23
N ALA A 4 25.07 -54.54 -27.99
CA ALA A 4 24.43 -53.69 -29.01
C ALA A 4 24.69 -54.38 -30.38
N PRO A 5 24.36 -53.87 -31.55
CA PRO A 5 23.46 -52.86 -32.08
C PRO A 5 22.70 -53.29 -33.37
N ARG A 6 22.03 -52.37 -34.06
CA ARG A 6 21.78 -52.22 -35.53
C ARG A 6 20.41 -51.59 -35.77
N GLY A 7 20.08 -50.60 -36.57
CA GLY A 7 20.80 -49.99 -37.67
C GLY A 7 19.84 -49.81 -38.85
N VAL A 8 19.82 -48.56 -39.41
CA VAL A 8 19.56 -48.20 -40.83
C VAL A 8 18.11 -48.12 -41.35
N GLY A 9 17.80 -46.99 -41.97
CA GLY A 9 16.69 -46.80 -42.91
C GLY A 9 16.44 -45.37 -43.34
N LYS A 10 17.34 -44.78 -44.17
CA LYS A 10 17.10 -43.52 -44.90
C LYS A 10 16.12 -43.77 -46.06
N GLY A 11 15.20 -42.87 -46.30
CA GLY A 11 14.35 -42.87 -47.50
C GLY A 11 14.02 -41.42 -47.89
N ALA A 12 14.83 -40.83 -48.72
CA ALA A 12 14.51 -39.61 -49.44
C ALA A 12 13.81 -39.91 -50.75
N VAL A 13 12.73 -39.21 -51.05
CA VAL A 13 12.20 -39.16 -52.42
C VAL A 13 11.96 -37.74 -52.84
N ARG A 14 12.49 -37.45 -53.98
CA ARG A 14 12.60 -36.16 -54.69
C ARG A 14 11.44 -35.95 -55.68
N TRP A 15 11.04 -34.67 -55.89
CA TRP A 15 10.71 -33.99 -57.15
C TRP A 15 9.39 -34.30 -57.90
N ARG A 16 8.61 -33.22 -58.18
CA ARG A 16 8.49 -32.68 -59.55
C ARG A 16 7.77 -31.34 -59.58
N SER A 17 8.49 -30.37 -60.17
CA SER A 17 7.98 -29.12 -60.70
C SER A 17 7.08 -29.31 -61.90
N TRP A 18 6.08 -28.47 -62.08
CA TRP A 18 5.61 -28.03 -63.39
C TRP A 18 5.25 -26.54 -63.36
N ALA A 19 5.74 -25.88 -64.36
CA ALA A 19 5.62 -24.45 -64.59
C ALA A 19 4.56 -24.13 -65.62
N LEU A 20 4.20 -22.84 -65.70
CA LEU A 20 3.64 -22.08 -66.82
C LEU A 20 2.13 -21.90 -66.92
N GLY A 21 1.75 -20.64 -66.92
CA GLY A 21 0.49 -20.10 -67.42
C GLY A 21 0.36 -18.61 -67.07
N ALA A 22 1.04 -17.75 -67.83
CA ALA A 22 0.83 -16.28 -67.79
C ALA A 22 -0.50 -15.91 -68.48
N LEU A 23 -1.31 -15.06 -67.86
CA LEU A 23 -2.31 -14.24 -68.52
C LEU A 23 -2.42 -12.89 -67.78
N ALA A 24 -2.09 -11.85 -68.49
CA ALA A 24 -2.23 -10.46 -68.09
C ALA A 24 -3.69 -10.05 -68.17
N ALA A 25 -4.18 -9.33 -67.17
CA ALA A 25 -5.35 -8.47 -67.27
C ALA A 25 -5.25 -7.27 -66.35
N LEU A 26 -5.43 -6.16 -66.95
CA LEU A 26 -5.46 -4.76 -66.55
C LEU A 26 -6.04 -4.44 -65.16
N GLY A 27 -5.43 -3.34 -64.64
CA GLY A 27 -5.70 -2.73 -63.37
C GLY A 27 -7.08 -2.17 -63.12
N LEU A 28 -7.39 -2.20 -61.84
CA LEU A 28 -8.27 -1.26 -61.15
C LEU A 28 -7.60 -0.99 -59.82
N ALA A 29 -7.16 0.25 -59.64
CA ALA A 29 -6.66 0.73 -58.36
C ALA A 29 -7.85 0.77 -57.37
N GLY A 30 -7.97 -0.27 -56.57
CA GLY A 30 -8.80 -0.27 -55.38
C GLY A 30 -7.94 0.21 -54.21
N VAL A 31 -8.33 1.33 -53.60
CA VAL A 31 -7.82 1.75 -52.29
C VAL A 31 -8.12 0.63 -51.34
N ALA A 32 -7.10 -0.15 -50.98
CA ALA A 32 -7.20 -1.09 -49.88
C ALA A 32 -7.21 -0.25 -48.60
N ALA A 33 -8.40 -0.10 -47.98
CA ALA A 33 -8.49 0.23 -46.60
C ALA A 33 -7.74 -0.89 -45.84
N ALA A 34 -6.68 -0.53 -45.17
CA ALA A 34 -6.03 -1.41 -44.20
C ALA A 34 -7.08 -1.67 -43.11
N THR A 35 -7.71 -2.82 -43.18
CA THR A 35 -8.39 -3.39 -42.02
C THR A 35 -7.26 -3.83 -41.11
N GLU A 36 -7.05 -3.07 -40.08
CA GLU A 36 -6.25 -3.43 -38.92
C GLU A 36 -6.82 -4.77 -38.42
N GLN A 37 -6.09 -5.85 -38.67
CA GLN A 37 -6.42 -7.14 -38.10
C GLN A 37 -6.05 -7.02 -36.63
N VAL A 38 -7.05 -6.85 -35.76
CA VAL A 38 -6.91 -7.14 -34.34
C VAL A 38 -6.39 -8.57 -34.26
N ARG A 39 -5.13 -8.71 -33.96
CA ARG A 39 -4.51 -9.99 -33.60
C ARG A 39 -5.13 -10.41 -32.29
N LEU A 40 -6.10 -11.28 -32.32
CA LEU A 40 -6.52 -12.03 -31.16
C LEU A 40 -5.39 -13.02 -30.86
N ASP A 41 -4.59 -12.70 -29.86
CA ASP A 41 -3.52 -13.57 -29.37
C ASP A 41 -4.13 -14.84 -28.75
N PRO A 42 -3.64 -16.04 -29.10
CA PRO A 42 -4.12 -17.28 -28.53
C PRO A 42 -3.38 -17.59 -27.23
N ALA A 43 -3.69 -17.00 -26.15
CA ALA A 43 -3.56 -17.48 -24.78
C ALA A 43 -3.61 -16.30 -23.78
N VAL A 44 -4.77 -15.69 -23.64
CA VAL A 44 -5.08 -15.00 -22.39
C VAL A 44 -5.03 -16.07 -21.29
N ARG A 45 -3.94 -16.08 -20.55
CA ARG A 45 -3.81 -16.99 -19.39
C ARG A 45 -4.66 -16.42 -18.26
N PRO A 46 -5.63 -17.15 -17.71
CA PRO A 46 -6.45 -16.68 -16.61
C PRO A 46 -5.55 -16.43 -15.38
N ARG A 47 -5.69 -15.29 -14.72
CA ARG A 47 -4.97 -14.86 -13.50
C ARG A 47 -5.95 -14.04 -12.65
N ILE A 48 -5.83 -13.78 -11.34
CA ILE A 48 -6.72 -14.26 -10.31
C ILE A 48 -7.06 -15.65 -10.77
N VAL A 49 -6.93 -16.65 -9.99
CA VAL A 49 -7.16 -17.99 -10.53
C VAL A 49 -8.52 -18.04 -11.22
N ASN A 50 -8.53 -18.32 -12.52
CA ASN A 50 -9.71 -18.24 -13.40
C ASN A 50 -10.33 -16.83 -13.55
N GLY A 51 -9.62 -15.74 -13.20
CA GLY A 51 -10.06 -14.37 -13.44
C GLY A 51 -9.79 -13.87 -14.87
N VAL A 52 -10.21 -12.65 -15.17
CA VAL A 52 -9.94 -11.94 -16.43
C VAL A 52 -9.18 -10.64 -16.17
N THR A 53 -8.31 -10.26 -17.11
CA THR A 53 -7.62 -8.96 -17.06
C THR A 53 -8.63 -7.82 -17.05
N THR A 54 -8.33 -6.75 -16.33
CA THR A 54 -9.26 -5.63 -16.20
C THR A 54 -8.54 -4.32 -15.97
N HIS A 55 -9.15 -3.23 -16.48
CA HIS A 55 -8.84 -1.85 -16.13
C HIS A 55 -9.99 -1.22 -15.32
N ALA A 56 -11.05 -1.98 -15.06
CA ALA A 56 -12.15 -1.58 -14.18
C ALA A 56 -11.71 -1.56 -12.71
N HIS A 57 -12.64 -1.19 -11.82
CA HIS A 57 -12.38 -1.08 -10.37
C HIS A 57 -11.20 -0.15 -10.06
N PRO A 58 -11.31 1.15 -10.39
CA PRO A 58 -10.20 2.10 -10.33
C PRO A 58 -9.59 2.27 -8.92
N THR A 59 -10.36 1.95 -7.89
CA THR A 59 -9.92 2.01 -6.48
C THR A 59 -9.04 0.83 -6.06
N THR A 60 -9.06 -0.29 -6.80
CA THR A 60 -8.17 -1.43 -6.49
C THR A 60 -6.77 -1.16 -7.03
N GLY A 61 -5.79 -1.16 -6.15
CA GLY A 61 -4.38 -0.89 -6.44
C GLY A 61 -3.44 -2.00 -5.96
N ALA A 62 -2.19 -1.92 -6.39
CA ALA A 62 -1.10 -2.75 -5.89
C ALA A 62 -0.36 -2.03 -4.76
N LEU A 63 -0.09 -2.74 -3.67
CA LEU A 63 0.84 -2.30 -2.64
C LEU A 63 2.25 -2.71 -3.06
N LEU A 64 3.12 -1.75 -3.24
CA LEU A 64 4.52 -1.94 -3.61
C LEU A 64 5.40 -1.81 -2.37
N TYR A 65 6.45 -2.62 -2.30
CA TYR A 65 7.37 -2.69 -1.18
C TYR A 65 8.82 -2.80 -1.65
N SER A 66 9.73 -2.15 -0.95
CA SER A 66 11.14 -2.02 -1.31
C SER A 66 12.08 -3.07 -0.67
N GLY A 67 11.55 -4.00 0.12
CA GLY A 67 12.38 -4.96 0.86
C GLY A 67 13.08 -4.36 2.10
N GLY A 68 12.49 -3.33 2.73
CA GLY A 68 12.97 -2.76 4.00
C GLY A 68 14.03 -1.65 3.83
N VAL A 69 13.99 -0.95 2.71
CA VAL A 69 14.78 0.26 2.44
C VAL A 69 13.85 1.33 1.87
N VAL A 70 14.27 2.58 1.79
CA VAL A 70 13.47 3.63 1.15
C VAL A 70 13.10 3.22 -0.27
N ILE A 71 11.81 3.30 -0.59
CA ILE A 71 11.27 2.87 -1.87
C ILE A 71 11.62 3.88 -2.98
N THR A 72 11.94 3.37 -4.14
CA THR A 72 12.28 4.13 -5.35
C THR A 72 11.73 3.41 -6.58
N GLU A 73 11.78 4.07 -7.74
CA GLU A 73 11.40 3.45 -9.03
C GLU A 73 12.26 2.21 -9.37
N ASP A 74 13.45 2.05 -8.75
CA ASP A 74 14.34 0.93 -9.03
C ASP A 74 14.11 -0.29 -8.13
N ASN A 75 13.41 -0.15 -7.00
CA ASN A 75 13.27 -1.23 -6.01
C ASN A 75 11.81 -1.51 -5.62
N ALA A 76 10.85 -0.83 -6.23
CA ALA A 76 9.44 -1.04 -5.96
C ALA A 76 8.98 -2.36 -6.60
N ALA A 77 8.61 -3.33 -5.78
CA ALA A 77 8.07 -4.62 -6.22
C ALA A 77 6.72 -4.89 -5.55
N MET A 78 5.87 -5.65 -6.22
CA MET A 78 4.56 -5.98 -5.69
C MET A 78 4.66 -6.85 -4.43
N ARG A 79 3.88 -6.47 -3.42
CA ARG A 79 3.72 -7.24 -2.19
C ARG A 79 2.30 -7.76 -2.02
N CYS A 80 1.32 -6.88 -2.15
CA CYS A 80 -0.10 -7.14 -1.90
C CYS A 80 -0.98 -6.30 -2.83
N SER A 81 -2.27 -6.57 -2.81
CA SER A 81 -3.31 -5.70 -3.37
C SER A 81 -3.97 -4.86 -2.28
N GLY A 82 -4.82 -3.92 -2.65
CA GLY A 82 -5.58 -3.10 -1.70
C GLY A 82 -6.64 -2.24 -2.36
N THR A 83 -7.34 -1.42 -1.58
CA THR A 83 -8.47 -0.62 -2.06
C THR A 83 -8.46 0.80 -1.50
N LEU A 84 -8.61 1.80 -2.34
CA LEU A 84 -8.82 3.19 -1.95
C LEU A 84 -10.24 3.34 -1.39
N ILE A 85 -10.37 3.60 -0.08
CA ILE A 85 -11.63 3.76 0.64
C ILE A 85 -11.91 5.19 1.10
N GLY A 86 -10.92 6.07 0.99
CA GLY A 86 -10.98 7.51 1.20
C GLY A 86 -10.06 8.20 0.20
N CYS A 87 -10.06 9.53 0.12
CA CYS A 87 -9.25 10.26 -0.86
C CYS A 87 -7.75 9.99 -0.72
N ARG A 88 -7.28 9.68 0.47
CA ARG A 88 -5.89 9.27 0.78
C ARG A 88 -5.80 8.09 1.75
N THR A 89 -6.89 7.35 1.91
CA THR A 89 -6.98 6.18 2.78
C THR A 89 -7.04 4.90 1.95
N PHE A 90 -5.99 4.10 2.02
CA PHE A 90 -5.86 2.84 1.27
C PHE A 90 -5.92 1.65 2.22
N LEU A 91 -6.91 0.78 2.03
CA LEU A 91 -7.19 -0.41 2.84
C LEU A 91 -6.40 -1.61 2.33
N VAL A 92 -5.72 -2.32 3.22
CA VAL A 92 -4.98 -3.56 2.92
C VAL A 92 -5.19 -4.59 4.05
N ALA A 93 -4.69 -5.81 3.86
CA ALA A 93 -4.58 -6.78 4.94
C ALA A 93 -3.41 -6.41 5.89
N ALA A 94 -3.60 -6.63 7.19
CA ALA A 94 -2.57 -6.30 8.17
C ALA A 94 -1.28 -7.11 7.96
N HIS A 95 -1.39 -8.39 7.59
CA HIS A 95 -0.22 -9.24 7.31
C HIS A 95 0.62 -8.76 6.11
N CYS A 96 0.13 -7.81 5.32
CA CYS A 96 0.91 -7.19 4.24
C CYS A 96 1.95 -6.19 4.75
N VAL A 97 1.78 -5.67 5.97
CA VAL A 97 2.59 -4.57 6.52
C VAL A 97 3.00 -4.76 7.99
N ASP A 98 2.62 -5.87 8.64
CA ASP A 98 2.86 -6.10 10.08
C ASP A 98 4.33 -6.40 10.42
N ASP A 99 5.13 -6.81 9.45
CA ASP A 99 6.56 -7.06 9.60
C ASP A 99 7.43 -5.82 9.30
N ASP A 100 6.85 -4.78 8.68
CA ASP A 100 7.52 -3.51 8.41
C ASP A 100 6.47 -2.38 8.31
N VAL A 101 6.47 -1.48 9.28
CA VAL A 101 5.50 -0.38 9.37
C VAL A 101 6.10 0.99 9.01
N LEU A 102 7.26 1.01 8.34
CA LEU A 102 7.89 2.25 7.88
C LEU A 102 7.25 2.71 6.56
N PRO A 103 6.56 3.85 6.55
CA PRO A 103 5.77 4.26 5.39
C PRO A 103 6.63 4.55 4.15
N ASP A 104 7.86 5.02 4.31
CA ASP A 104 8.79 5.30 3.22
C ASP A 104 9.36 4.03 2.53
N HIS A 105 8.98 2.84 3.00
CA HIS A 105 9.26 1.57 2.34
C HIS A 105 8.14 1.13 1.38
N TYR A 106 7.04 1.87 1.29
CA TYR A 106 5.86 1.49 0.53
C TYR A 106 5.37 2.57 -0.43
N TRP A 107 4.85 2.13 -1.56
CA TRP A 107 4.05 2.92 -2.48
C TRP A 107 2.74 2.19 -2.79
N VAL A 108 1.75 2.94 -3.22
CA VAL A 108 0.51 2.41 -3.79
C VAL A 108 0.47 2.75 -5.28
N TYR A 109 0.22 1.75 -6.11
CA TYR A 109 -0.01 1.92 -7.54
C TYR A 109 -1.49 1.79 -7.86
N LEU A 110 -2.03 2.72 -8.64
CA LEU A 110 -3.41 2.72 -9.15
C LEU A 110 -3.41 2.95 -10.66
N GLN A 111 -4.12 2.12 -11.42
CA GLN A 111 -4.11 2.19 -12.89
C GLN A 111 -4.57 3.53 -13.49
N HIS A 112 -5.33 4.33 -12.72
CA HIS A 112 -5.83 5.64 -13.19
C HIS A 112 -5.17 6.83 -12.47
N ALA A 113 -4.22 6.57 -11.59
CA ALA A 113 -3.52 7.60 -10.83
C ALA A 113 -1.99 7.47 -10.90
N GLY A 114 -1.45 6.29 -11.22
CA GLY A 114 -0.03 6.01 -11.13
C GLY A 114 0.41 5.69 -9.71
N ILE A 115 1.57 6.19 -9.32
CA ILE A 115 2.22 5.93 -8.03
C ILE A 115 1.79 6.98 -6.99
N ALA A 116 1.40 6.52 -5.81
CA ALA A 116 1.11 7.36 -4.64
C ALA A 116 2.03 6.97 -3.47
N ALA A 117 2.69 7.94 -2.86
CA ALA A 117 3.56 7.74 -1.71
C ALA A 117 2.73 7.52 -0.42
N VAL A 118 3.26 6.71 0.50
CA VAL A 118 2.65 6.42 1.80
C VAL A 118 3.27 7.33 2.86
N SER A 119 2.45 7.98 3.66
CA SER A 119 2.87 8.85 4.78
C SER A 119 2.66 8.22 6.16
N GLY A 120 1.80 7.19 6.26
CA GLY A 120 1.53 6.52 7.53
C GLY A 120 0.91 5.14 7.34
N ILE A 121 1.09 4.27 8.33
CA ILE A 121 0.51 2.91 8.36
C ILE A 121 -0.13 2.71 9.72
N THR A 122 -1.39 2.24 9.73
CA THR A 122 -2.12 1.94 10.96
C THR A 122 -2.68 0.51 10.88
N LEU A 123 -2.21 -0.36 11.75
CA LEU A 123 -2.72 -1.72 11.90
C LEU A 123 -3.99 -1.73 12.74
N HIS A 124 -4.92 -2.64 12.44
CA HIS A 124 -6.03 -2.89 13.36
C HIS A 124 -5.48 -3.34 14.72
N PRO A 125 -5.94 -2.78 15.86
CA PRO A 125 -5.34 -3.04 17.18
C PRO A 125 -5.41 -4.52 17.60
N ASP A 126 -6.40 -5.26 17.11
CA ASP A 126 -6.57 -6.69 17.39
C ASP A 126 -5.91 -7.59 16.32
N SER A 127 -5.21 -7.00 15.36
CA SER A 127 -4.49 -7.78 14.33
C SER A 127 -3.30 -8.49 14.95
N SER A 128 -3.23 -9.80 14.79
CA SER A 128 -2.09 -10.62 15.19
C SER A 128 -2.11 -11.98 14.50
N GLY A 129 -0.98 -12.67 14.45
CA GLY A 129 -0.96 -14.06 13.98
C GLY A 129 -1.85 -15.01 14.77
N ALA A 130 -2.22 -14.68 16.02
CA ALA A 130 -3.11 -15.48 16.84
C ALA A 130 -4.59 -15.27 16.52
N THR A 131 -4.95 -14.09 16.01
CA THR A 131 -6.32 -13.71 15.62
C THR A 131 -6.58 -13.89 14.13
N PHE A 132 -5.55 -14.09 13.32
CA PHE A 132 -5.66 -14.28 11.88
C PHE A 132 -6.70 -15.37 11.52
N PRO A 133 -7.62 -15.14 10.56
CA PRO A 133 -7.80 -13.98 9.69
C PRO A 133 -8.74 -12.89 10.26
N VAL A 134 -9.18 -13.03 11.49
CA VAL A 134 -10.01 -12.02 12.17
C VAL A 134 -9.20 -10.75 12.39
N SER A 135 -9.77 -9.61 12.04
CA SER A 135 -9.09 -8.30 12.15
C SER A 135 -7.77 -8.17 11.34
N ASP A 136 -7.60 -8.98 10.31
CA ASP A 136 -6.46 -8.87 9.37
C ASP A 136 -6.65 -7.67 8.43
N VAL A 137 -6.62 -6.48 9.01
CA VAL A 137 -6.93 -5.20 8.37
C VAL A 137 -5.90 -4.15 8.77
N ALA A 138 -5.42 -3.39 7.80
CA ALA A 138 -4.58 -2.22 8.01
C ALA A 138 -4.97 -1.11 7.04
N VAL A 139 -4.60 0.12 7.39
CA VAL A 139 -4.80 1.31 6.57
C VAL A 139 -3.45 1.97 6.31
N LEU A 140 -3.21 2.31 5.05
CA LEU A 140 -2.11 3.18 4.64
C LEU A 140 -2.69 4.57 4.36
N HIS A 141 -2.08 5.59 4.96
CA HIS A 141 -2.37 6.98 4.67
C HIS A 141 -1.43 7.45 3.56
N LEU A 142 -2.00 7.91 2.45
CA LEU A 142 -1.23 8.43 1.33
C LEU A 142 -0.79 9.87 1.63
N THR A 143 0.32 10.29 1.06
CA THR A 143 0.83 11.65 1.22
C THR A 143 -0.12 12.67 0.57
N ASP A 144 -0.56 12.35 -0.64
CA ASP A 144 -1.41 13.23 -1.44
C ASP A 144 -2.79 12.60 -1.68
N TRP A 145 -3.77 13.42 -1.99
CA TRP A 145 -5.09 12.93 -2.39
C TRP A 145 -5.04 12.29 -3.77
N VAL A 146 -5.71 11.17 -3.89
CA VAL A 146 -5.91 10.50 -5.19
C VAL A 146 -7.10 11.14 -5.89
N THR A 147 -6.82 12.13 -6.73
CA THR A 147 -7.84 12.86 -7.48
C THR A 147 -8.37 12.06 -8.66
N GLY A 148 -9.62 12.27 -9.06
CA GLY A 148 -10.23 11.63 -10.23
C GLY A 148 -10.65 10.17 -10.03
N ILE A 149 -10.53 9.64 -8.82
CA ILE A 149 -11.03 8.31 -8.44
C ILE A 149 -11.96 8.47 -7.24
N ALA A 150 -13.24 8.14 -7.40
CA ALA A 150 -14.15 8.09 -6.26
C ALA A 150 -13.81 6.87 -5.39
N PRO A 151 -13.54 7.06 -4.08
CA PRO A 151 -13.27 5.95 -3.17
C PRO A 151 -14.43 4.96 -3.12
N THR A 152 -14.13 3.66 -2.97
CA THR A 152 -15.17 2.65 -2.78
C THR A 152 -15.64 2.67 -1.32
N ALA A 153 -16.94 2.77 -1.11
CA ALA A 153 -17.52 2.75 0.23
C ALA A 153 -17.21 1.42 0.96
N ILE A 154 -16.96 1.51 2.28
CA ILE A 154 -16.82 0.33 3.12
C ILE A 154 -18.18 -0.25 3.50
N ASN A 155 -18.26 -1.56 3.63
CA ASN A 155 -19.46 -2.24 4.11
C ASN A 155 -19.62 -2.07 5.62
N LEU A 156 -20.78 -1.58 6.05
CA LEU A 156 -21.14 -1.40 7.46
C LEU A 156 -22.18 -2.44 7.96
N VAL A 157 -22.58 -3.37 7.10
CA VAL A 157 -23.63 -4.35 7.39
C VAL A 157 -23.02 -5.74 7.50
N ASP A 158 -23.39 -6.51 8.51
CA ASP A 158 -22.99 -7.91 8.64
C ASP A 158 -23.38 -8.69 7.36
N PRO A 159 -22.41 -9.27 6.62
CA PRO A 159 -22.70 -10.00 5.40
C PRO A 159 -23.30 -11.39 5.62
N ALA A 160 -23.20 -11.96 6.83
CA ALA A 160 -23.65 -13.32 7.12
C ALA A 160 -25.13 -13.60 6.76
N PRO A 161 -26.09 -12.67 6.99
CA PRO A 161 -27.49 -12.89 6.59
C PRO A 161 -27.73 -12.94 5.07
N PHE A 162 -26.76 -12.50 4.26
CA PHE A 162 -26.89 -12.46 2.79
C PHE A 162 -26.24 -13.66 2.11
N ILE A 163 -25.59 -14.54 2.84
CA ILE A 163 -24.95 -15.75 2.30
C ILE A 163 -26.03 -16.77 1.86
N PRO A 164 -25.99 -17.34 0.61
CA PRO A 164 -25.01 -17.06 -0.44
C PRO A 164 -25.29 -15.75 -1.19
N ALA A 165 -24.25 -15.01 -1.52
CA ALA A 165 -24.33 -13.78 -2.31
C ALA A 165 -23.23 -13.73 -3.36
N ALA A 166 -23.49 -13.03 -4.47
CA ALA A 166 -22.51 -12.78 -5.49
C ALA A 166 -21.52 -11.71 -5.02
N GLY A 167 -20.23 -11.89 -5.33
CA GLY A 167 -19.16 -10.95 -5.12
C GLY A 167 -18.19 -10.90 -6.28
N THR A 168 -17.36 -9.88 -6.30
CA THR A 168 -16.25 -9.72 -7.25
C THR A 168 -14.96 -9.54 -6.46
N ILE A 169 -13.97 -10.36 -6.72
CA ILE A 169 -12.61 -10.21 -6.20
C ILE A 169 -11.75 -9.52 -7.24
N VAL A 170 -10.88 -8.61 -6.81
CA VAL A 170 -10.00 -7.85 -7.71
C VAL A 170 -8.61 -7.75 -7.10
N GLY A 171 -7.58 -8.00 -7.91
CA GLY A 171 -6.21 -7.92 -7.41
C GLY A 171 -5.14 -7.99 -8.50
N PHE A 172 -3.89 -7.97 -8.06
CA PHE A 172 -2.67 -8.02 -8.88
C PHE A 172 -1.84 -9.28 -8.62
N GLY A 173 -2.42 -10.26 -7.90
CA GLY A 173 -1.73 -11.47 -7.46
C GLY A 173 -1.49 -12.49 -8.56
N GLN A 174 -0.93 -13.62 -8.15
CA GLN A 174 -0.60 -14.76 -9.01
C GLN A 174 -1.84 -15.54 -9.47
N THR A 175 -1.66 -16.33 -10.53
CA THR A 175 -2.71 -17.26 -11.02
C THR A 175 -2.64 -18.65 -10.41
N GLN A 176 -1.57 -18.94 -9.70
CA GLN A 176 -1.36 -20.21 -8.99
C GLN A 176 -0.24 -20.03 -7.95
N GLY A 177 -0.29 -20.74 -6.84
CA GLY A 177 0.60 -20.58 -5.70
C GLY A 177 2.11 -20.77 -5.96
N ASN A 178 2.47 -21.38 -7.09
CA ASN A 178 3.86 -21.50 -7.56
C ASN A 178 4.13 -20.65 -8.82
N GLY A 179 3.24 -19.73 -9.17
CA GLY A 179 3.42 -18.78 -10.25
C GLY A 179 4.49 -17.74 -9.91
N ASN A 180 4.87 -16.95 -10.88
CA ASN A 180 5.70 -15.78 -10.72
C ASN A 180 5.19 -14.69 -11.68
N ASP A 181 3.89 -14.47 -11.65
CA ASP A 181 3.13 -13.69 -12.61
C ASP A 181 2.27 -12.61 -11.93
N TYR A 182 2.82 -12.00 -10.88
CA TYR A 182 2.24 -10.82 -10.23
C TYR A 182 2.13 -9.64 -11.20
N GLY A 183 1.39 -8.62 -10.79
CA GLY A 183 1.49 -7.28 -11.36
C GLY A 183 0.46 -6.95 -12.41
N ILE A 184 -0.23 -7.91 -12.99
CA ILE A 184 -1.32 -7.66 -13.93
C ILE A 184 -2.65 -7.65 -13.18
N LYS A 185 -3.42 -6.58 -13.29
CA LYS A 185 -4.73 -6.45 -12.62
C LYS A 185 -5.79 -7.35 -13.24
N ARG A 186 -6.55 -8.01 -12.36
CA ARG A 186 -7.61 -8.94 -12.75
C ARG A 186 -8.80 -8.87 -11.84
N ALA A 187 -9.94 -9.33 -12.36
CA ALA A 187 -11.16 -9.48 -11.59
C ALA A 187 -11.79 -10.86 -11.84
N GLY A 188 -12.54 -11.34 -10.87
CA GLY A 188 -13.27 -12.59 -10.99
C GLY A 188 -14.49 -12.63 -10.08
N ALA A 189 -15.54 -13.31 -10.55
CA ALA A 189 -16.75 -13.49 -9.77
C ALA A 189 -16.59 -14.65 -8.77
N VAL A 190 -17.18 -14.47 -7.61
CA VAL A 190 -17.29 -15.48 -6.55
C VAL A 190 -18.73 -15.55 -6.04
N THR A 191 -19.07 -16.69 -5.41
CA THR A 191 -20.32 -16.81 -4.66
C THR A 191 -19.98 -17.17 -3.22
N THR A 192 -20.36 -16.32 -2.28
CA THR A 192 -20.07 -16.52 -0.86
C THR A 192 -20.79 -17.77 -0.31
N VAL A 193 -20.16 -18.42 0.64
CA VAL A 193 -20.69 -19.56 1.38
C VAL A 193 -20.47 -19.37 2.87
N SER A 194 -21.22 -20.08 3.72
CA SER A 194 -20.88 -20.12 5.14
C SER A 194 -19.50 -20.70 5.35
N CYS A 195 -18.73 -20.04 6.20
CA CYS A 195 -17.35 -20.42 6.48
C CYS A 195 -17.27 -21.81 7.11
N PRO A 196 -16.32 -22.65 6.69
CA PRO A 196 -16.17 -23.99 7.23
C PRO A 196 -15.72 -23.94 8.69
N LEU A 197 -16.14 -24.94 9.47
CA LEU A 197 -15.61 -25.13 10.82
C LEU A 197 -14.11 -25.43 10.77
N GLY A 198 -13.36 -24.79 11.64
CA GLY A 198 -11.91 -25.03 11.78
C GLY A 198 -11.02 -24.09 10.98
N LEU A 199 -11.55 -22.96 10.55
CA LEU A 199 -10.70 -21.84 10.11
C LEU A 199 -9.67 -21.44 11.18
N PRO A 200 -8.56 -20.82 10.79
CA PRO A 200 -7.60 -20.28 11.75
C PRO A 200 -8.33 -19.41 12.80
N SER A 201 -7.85 -19.39 14.04
CA SER A 201 -8.45 -18.70 15.19
C SER A 201 -9.90 -19.08 15.53
N GLY A 202 -10.53 -20.00 14.79
CA GLY A 202 -11.95 -20.35 14.96
C GLY A 202 -12.92 -19.31 14.40
N ALA A 203 -12.46 -18.52 13.42
CA ALA A 203 -13.23 -17.48 12.74
C ALA A 203 -14.57 -18.00 12.19
N ASN A 204 -15.58 -17.14 12.17
CA ASN A 204 -16.96 -17.44 11.78
C ASN A 204 -17.51 -16.40 10.80
N ASP A 205 -18.72 -16.64 10.26
CA ASP A 205 -19.34 -15.79 9.23
C ASP A 205 -19.54 -14.30 9.61
N ALA A 206 -19.49 -13.95 10.89
CA ALA A 206 -19.57 -12.54 11.32
C ALA A 206 -18.20 -11.82 11.27
N GLU A 207 -17.11 -12.60 11.29
CA GLU A 207 -15.73 -12.11 11.37
C GLU A 207 -14.99 -12.18 10.04
N VAL A 208 -15.40 -13.15 9.18
CA VAL A 208 -14.81 -13.39 7.87
C VAL A 208 -15.88 -13.71 6.83
N VAL A 209 -15.57 -13.49 5.56
CA VAL A 209 -16.42 -13.86 4.42
C VAL A 209 -15.70 -14.93 3.61
N CYS A 210 -16.40 -16.05 3.31
CA CYS A 210 -15.80 -17.20 2.64
C CYS A 210 -16.46 -17.50 1.29
N TRP A 211 -15.69 -18.11 0.39
CA TRP A 211 -16.22 -18.75 -0.82
C TRP A 211 -15.41 -20.01 -1.15
N ASN A 212 -16.05 -20.91 -1.90
CA ASN A 212 -15.41 -22.13 -2.39
C ASN A 212 -15.01 -21.97 -3.85
N PHE A 213 -13.83 -22.47 -4.17
CA PHE A 213 -13.32 -22.58 -5.52
C PHE A 213 -13.21 -24.07 -5.88
N LEU A 214 -14.22 -24.59 -6.61
CA LEU A 214 -14.41 -26.02 -6.80
C LEU A 214 -14.20 -26.45 -8.25
N SER A 215 -13.74 -27.67 -8.47
CA SER A 215 -13.67 -28.31 -9.79
C SER A 215 -15.01 -28.96 -10.15
N PRO A 216 -15.46 -28.94 -11.44
CA PRO A 216 -14.83 -28.28 -12.59
C PRO A 216 -15.06 -26.78 -12.62
N LEU A 217 -14.07 -26.02 -13.09
CA LEU A 217 -14.16 -24.57 -13.21
C LEU A 217 -15.09 -24.17 -14.36
N GLY A 218 -15.82 -23.08 -14.17
CA GLY A 218 -16.55 -22.38 -15.22
C GLY A 218 -15.64 -21.63 -16.20
N PRO A 219 -16.22 -20.85 -17.14
CA PRO A 219 -15.45 -19.95 -17.98
C PRO A 219 -14.63 -18.94 -17.15
N PRO A 220 -13.51 -18.41 -17.68
CA PRO A 220 -12.74 -17.39 -17.01
C PRO A 220 -13.61 -16.21 -16.54
N GLY A 221 -13.38 -15.74 -15.30
CA GLY A 221 -14.13 -14.65 -14.67
C GLY A 221 -15.44 -15.05 -13.99
N THR A 222 -15.91 -16.30 -14.10
CA THR A 222 -17.22 -16.71 -13.55
C THR A 222 -17.14 -17.46 -12.22
N GLU A 223 -16.10 -18.21 -12.00
CA GLU A 223 -15.78 -18.91 -10.75
C GLU A 223 -14.28 -18.71 -10.53
N SER A 224 -13.92 -17.91 -9.57
CA SER A 224 -12.56 -17.41 -9.42
C SER A 224 -12.04 -17.58 -8.00
N ASN A 225 -10.72 -17.48 -7.83
CA ASN A 225 -10.09 -17.55 -6.53
C ASN A 225 -8.96 -16.52 -6.39
N THR A 226 -8.71 -16.07 -5.16
CA THR A 226 -7.55 -15.26 -4.83
C THR A 226 -6.30 -16.12 -4.67
N CYS A 227 -5.13 -15.53 -4.85
CA CYS A 227 -3.85 -16.19 -4.70
C CYS A 227 -2.82 -15.25 -4.06
N ASN A 228 -1.56 -15.68 -3.98
CA ASN A 228 -0.47 -14.86 -3.42
C ASN A 228 -0.39 -13.52 -4.15
N GLY A 229 -0.34 -12.43 -3.39
CA GLY A 229 -0.36 -11.06 -3.90
C GLY A 229 -1.76 -10.45 -4.05
N ASP A 230 -2.84 -11.25 -4.04
CA ASP A 230 -4.21 -10.71 -3.94
C ASP A 230 -4.57 -10.31 -2.50
N SER A 231 -3.79 -10.73 -1.51
CA SER A 231 -3.90 -10.31 -0.10
C SER A 231 -4.14 -8.81 0.01
N GLY A 232 -5.10 -8.39 0.82
CA GLY A 232 -5.49 -6.99 0.97
C GLY A 232 -6.43 -6.46 -0.12
N GLY A 233 -6.55 -7.16 -1.24
CA GLY A 233 -7.52 -6.83 -2.31
C GLY A 233 -8.97 -6.95 -1.83
N PRO A 234 -9.92 -6.29 -2.51
CA PRO A 234 -11.31 -6.27 -2.09
C PRO A 234 -12.09 -7.50 -2.52
N LEU A 235 -12.98 -7.96 -1.67
CA LEU A 235 -14.23 -8.59 -2.07
C LEU A 235 -15.30 -7.50 -2.17
N LEU A 236 -15.72 -7.19 -3.39
CA LEU A 236 -16.78 -6.24 -3.68
C LEU A 236 -18.13 -6.94 -3.70
N MET A 237 -19.11 -6.43 -2.96
CA MET A 237 -20.45 -6.98 -2.89
C MET A 237 -21.50 -5.87 -2.96
N ASN A 238 -22.68 -6.19 -3.48
CA ASN A 238 -23.84 -5.32 -3.36
C ASN A 238 -24.83 -5.90 -2.34
N LEU A 239 -24.83 -5.33 -1.16
CA LEU A 239 -25.70 -5.73 -0.05
C LEU A 239 -26.93 -4.83 0.07
N GLY A 240 -27.35 -4.16 -1.02
CA GLY A 240 -28.57 -3.38 -1.12
C GLY A 240 -28.37 -1.85 -1.16
N SER A 241 -27.16 -1.35 -0.94
CA SER A 241 -26.81 0.09 -0.98
C SER A 241 -25.86 0.49 -2.10
N GLY A 242 -25.62 -0.40 -3.07
CA GLY A 242 -24.58 -0.26 -4.09
C GLY A 242 -23.40 -1.18 -3.81
N GLU A 243 -22.37 -1.11 -4.66
CA GLU A 243 -21.15 -1.88 -4.49
C GLU A 243 -20.30 -1.32 -3.34
N VAL A 244 -19.89 -2.20 -2.42
CA VAL A 244 -19.08 -1.86 -1.25
C VAL A 244 -17.95 -2.87 -1.07
N VAL A 245 -16.87 -2.47 -0.38
CA VAL A 245 -15.83 -3.40 0.08
C VAL A 245 -16.38 -4.18 1.27
N ALA A 246 -16.72 -5.45 1.07
CA ALA A 246 -17.27 -6.32 2.10
C ALA A 246 -16.22 -7.18 2.80
N GLY A 247 -15.12 -7.51 2.10
CA GLY A 247 -14.02 -8.29 2.62
C GLY A 247 -12.67 -7.75 2.18
N VAL A 248 -11.65 -8.06 2.97
CA VAL A 248 -10.23 -7.82 2.70
C VAL A 248 -9.56 -9.17 2.56
N THR A 249 -9.06 -9.50 1.38
CA THR A 249 -8.46 -10.81 1.11
C THR A 249 -7.36 -11.14 2.11
N SER A 250 -7.55 -12.22 2.86
CA SER A 250 -6.61 -12.67 3.90
C SER A 250 -5.94 -13.98 3.56
N GLY A 251 -6.65 -14.93 2.91
CA GLY A 251 -6.03 -16.20 2.56
C GLY A 251 -6.98 -17.28 2.06
N GLY A 252 -6.45 -18.51 1.95
CA GLY A 252 -7.17 -19.71 1.57
C GLY A 252 -6.66 -20.93 2.34
N LEU A 253 -7.40 -22.02 2.31
CA LEU A 253 -7.00 -23.28 2.93
C LEU A 253 -5.98 -24.04 2.09
N SER A 254 -5.87 -23.73 0.78
CA SER A 254 -4.92 -24.33 -0.14
C SER A 254 -3.85 -23.34 -0.58
N PHE A 255 -2.60 -23.62 -0.25
CA PHE A 255 -1.46 -22.78 -0.66
C PHE A 255 -1.30 -22.65 -2.18
N ASN A 256 -1.78 -23.62 -2.93
CA ASN A 256 -1.67 -23.62 -4.40
C ASN A 256 -2.73 -22.75 -5.09
N CYS A 257 -3.73 -22.26 -4.35
CA CYS A 257 -4.85 -21.47 -4.85
C CYS A 257 -5.67 -22.15 -5.97
N LEU A 258 -5.44 -23.43 -6.24
CA LEU A 258 -6.10 -24.19 -7.29
C LEU A 258 -7.46 -24.71 -6.82
N ALA A 259 -8.24 -25.29 -7.75
CA ALA A 259 -9.55 -25.86 -7.45
C ALA A 259 -9.53 -26.84 -6.26
N ASP A 260 -10.66 -26.90 -5.56
CA ASP A 260 -10.88 -27.55 -4.28
C ASP A 260 -10.26 -26.77 -3.09
N ASP A 261 -10.29 -25.44 -3.19
CA ASP A 261 -9.91 -24.50 -2.14
C ASP A 261 -11.14 -23.81 -1.52
N THR A 262 -10.96 -23.29 -0.31
CA THR A 262 -11.86 -22.33 0.33
C THR A 262 -11.05 -21.10 0.71
N SER A 263 -11.39 -19.96 0.14
CA SER A 263 -10.78 -18.69 0.48
C SER A 263 -11.62 -17.92 1.48
N PHE A 264 -10.96 -17.03 2.22
CA PHE A 264 -11.58 -16.23 3.25
C PHE A 264 -10.96 -14.83 3.31
N ASP A 265 -11.83 -13.84 3.52
CA ASP A 265 -11.50 -12.44 3.67
C ASP A 265 -11.86 -11.96 5.08
N ALA A 266 -11.05 -11.07 5.66
CA ALA A 266 -11.43 -10.36 6.87
C ALA A 266 -12.68 -9.50 6.61
N SER A 267 -13.72 -9.63 7.44
CA SER A 267 -14.97 -8.87 7.28
C SER A 267 -14.75 -7.39 7.56
N VAL A 268 -15.05 -6.54 6.58
CA VAL A 268 -14.95 -5.08 6.70
C VAL A 268 -15.93 -4.56 7.75
N SER A 269 -17.16 -5.11 7.82
CA SER A 269 -18.15 -4.71 8.81
C SER A 269 -17.72 -5.06 10.25
N ALA A 270 -16.96 -6.13 10.45
CA ALA A 270 -16.41 -6.47 11.76
C ALA A 270 -15.35 -5.44 12.22
N SER A 271 -14.64 -4.82 11.29
CA SER A 271 -13.61 -3.80 11.53
C SER A 271 -14.13 -2.37 11.38
N GLN A 272 -15.46 -2.14 11.26
CA GLN A 272 -16.05 -0.85 10.91
C GLN A 272 -15.66 0.29 11.87
N THR A 273 -15.57 0.03 13.17
CA THR A 273 -15.21 1.05 14.16
C THR A 273 -13.79 1.58 13.93
N PHE A 274 -12.86 0.69 13.65
CA PHE A 274 -11.50 1.05 13.30
C PHE A 274 -11.45 1.84 11.99
N LEU A 275 -12.08 1.32 10.93
CA LEU A 275 -12.04 1.93 9.61
C LEU A 275 -12.71 3.31 9.58
N LEU A 276 -13.85 3.49 10.26
CA LEU A 276 -14.51 4.80 10.36
C LEU A 276 -13.65 5.81 11.11
N ALA A 277 -12.88 5.39 12.12
CA ALA A 277 -11.96 6.28 12.82
C ALA A 277 -10.80 6.73 11.89
N GLN A 278 -10.30 5.84 11.02
CA GLN A 278 -9.26 6.21 10.05
C GLN A 278 -9.79 7.15 8.95
N LEU A 279 -11.03 6.93 8.50
CA LEU A 279 -11.69 7.75 7.49
C LEU A 279 -12.12 9.14 8.02
N ALA A 280 -12.29 9.28 9.35
CA ALA A 280 -12.69 10.57 9.93
C ALA A 280 -11.66 11.69 9.75
N ALA A 281 -10.39 11.33 9.52
CA ALA A 281 -9.30 12.26 9.22
C ALA A 281 -9.11 12.50 7.71
N ASP A 282 -9.93 11.87 6.87
CA ASP A 282 -9.84 11.97 5.42
C ASP A 282 -11.05 12.73 4.86
N ASP A 283 -10.79 13.82 4.14
CA ASP A 283 -11.85 14.53 3.41
C ASP A 283 -12.28 13.70 2.20
N THR A 284 -13.43 13.05 2.32
CA THR A 284 -13.98 12.19 1.27
C THR A 284 -14.95 12.92 0.33
N ALA A 285 -15.21 14.22 0.55
CA ALA A 285 -16.30 14.92 -0.15
C ALA A 285 -16.00 15.14 -1.64
N THR A 286 -14.78 15.49 -2.01
CA THR A 286 -14.44 15.87 -3.39
C THR A 286 -13.18 15.23 -3.95
N CYS A 287 -12.27 14.71 -3.11
CA CYS A 287 -10.96 14.19 -3.52
C CYS A 287 -10.21 15.07 -4.54
N GLY A 288 -10.32 16.40 -4.41
CA GLY A 288 -9.53 17.35 -5.20
C GLY A 288 -10.00 17.63 -6.63
N GLY A 289 -11.30 17.50 -6.92
CA GLY A 289 -11.94 18.21 -8.04
C GLY A 289 -11.78 17.68 -9.46
N LEU A 290 -10.94 16.66 -9.73
CA LEU A 290 -11.04 15.99 -11.03
C LEU A 290 -12.33 15.17 -11.11
N PRO A 291 -13.07 15.23 -12.23
CA PRO A 291 -14.28 14.43 -12.38
C PRO A 291 -13.96 12.95 -12.20
N PRO A 292 -14.68 12.24 -11.32
CA PRO A 292 -14.35 10.84 -11.01
C PRO A 292 -14.57 9.95 -12.23
N ILE A 293 -13.77 8.90 -12.33
CA ILE A 293 -13.91 7.89 -13.36
C ILE A 293 -15.30 7.26 -13.27
N GLY A 294 -15.99 7.21 -14.41
CA GLY A 294 -17.34 6.66 -14.51
C GLY A 294 -18.43 7.73 -14.59
N ASP A 295 -18.15 9.01 -14.43
CA ASP A 295 -19.13 10.11 -14.56
C ASP A 295 -19.43 10.52 -16.02
N GLY A 296 -18.72 9.92 -16.97
CA GLY A 296 -18.89 10.18 -18.42
C GLY A 296 -18.13 11.41 -18.94
N GLN A 297 -17.37 12.10 -18.11
CA GLN A 297 -16.56 13.25 -18.50
C GLN A 297 -15.12 12.87 -18.88
N ASN A 298 -14.71 11.65 -18.57
CA ASN A 298 -13.36 11.15 -18.79
C ASN A 298 -13.27 10.26 -20.02
N THR A 299 -12.14 10.31 -20.72
CA THR A 299 -11.83 9.37 -21.81
C THR A 299 -10.75 8.41 -21.36
N ILE A 300 -11.06 7.12 -21.35
CA ILE A 300 -10.15 6.06 -20.95
C ILE A 300 -9.73 5.28 -22.19
N THR A 301 -8.43 5.05 -22.34
CA THR A 301 -7.84 4.17 -23.36
C THR A 301 -6.99 3.14 -22.65
N THR A 302 -7.21 1.88 -22.95
CA THR A 302 -6.53 0.74 -22.29
C THR A 302 -5.77 -0.10 -23.30
N VAL A 303 -4.66 -0.66 -22.85
CA VAL A 303 -3.84 -1.62 -23.60
C VAL A 303 -3.53 -2.80 -22.68
N ASP A 304 -3.79 -4.00 -23.18
CA ASP A 304 -3.26 -5.26 -22.65
C ASP A 304 -2.38 -5.85 -23.76
N ASP A 305 -1.08 -5.94 -23.54
CA ASP A 305 -0.13 -6.43 -24.56
C ASP A 305 1.05 -7.14 -23.89
N ALA A 306 1.96 -7.68 -24.68
CA ALA A 306 3.15 -8.39 -24.23
C ALA A 306 4.37 -7.98 -25.04
N LEU A 307 5.50 -7.83 -24.38
CA LEU A 307 6.81 -7.67 -25.03
C LEU A 307 7.59 -8.98 -24.96
N ASP A 308 7.60 -9.70 -26.06
CA ASP A 308 8.36 -10.94 -26.21
C ASP A 308 9.88 -10.70 -26.32
N ALA A 309 10.67 -11.75 -26.19
CA ALA A 309 12.15 -11.66 -26.23
C ALA A 309 12.71 -11.05 -27.52
N GLY A 310 11.92 -11.00 -28.60
CA GLY A 310 12.29 -10.39 -29.88
C GLY A 310 11.87 -8.93 -30.04
N ASP A 311 10.93 -8.48 -29.22
CA ASP A 311 10.38 -7.13 -29.31
C ASP A 311 11.20 -6.16 -28.47
N THR A 312 11.33 -4.94 -28.93
CA THR A 312 12.05 -3.89 -28.20
C THR A 312 11.13 -2.84 -27.63
N SER A 313 10.01 -2.59 -28.28
CA SER A 313 9.03 -1.59 -27.84
C SER A 313 7.73 -1.68 -28.63
N ASP A 314 6.64 -1.28 -27.97
CA ASP A 314 5.35 -1.04 -28.57
C ASP A 314 5.02 0.45 -28.52
N SER A 315 4.25 0.93 -29.49
CA SER A 315 3.90 2.34 -29.59
C SER A 315 2.40 2.51 -29.83
N PHE A 316 1.80 3.40 -29.07
CA PHE A 316 0.38 3.70 -29.11
C PHE A 316 0.14 5.19 -29.28
N THR A 317 -1.06 5.56 -29.69
CA THR A 317 -1.47 6.97 -29.76
C THR A 317 -2.84 7.15 -29.14
N LEU A 318 -3.03 8.31 -28.54
CA LEU A 318 -4.33 8.75 -28.06
C LEU A 318 -4.58 10.21 -28.49
N THR A 319 -5.83 10.64 -28.42
CA THR A 319 -6.21 12.01 -28.73
C THR A 319 -6.66 12.70 -27.45
N VAL A 320 -6.02 13.81 -27.14
CA VAL A 320 -6.41 14.70 -26.04
C VAL A 320 -7.29 15.80 -26.59
N PRO A 321 -8.53 15.98 -26.12
CA PRO A 321 -9.40 17.07 -26.52
C PRO A 321 -8.90 18.42 -25.98
N ALA A 322 -9.39 19.50 -26.57
CA ALA A 322 -9.13 20.84 -26.04
C ALA A 322 -9.85 21.03 -24.70
N GLY A 323 -9.16 21.62 -23.73
CA GLY A 323 -9.70 21.87 -22.39
C GLY A 323 -9.66 20.63 -21.46
N ALA A 324 -8.83 19.64 -21.76
CA ALA A 324 -8.57 18.56 -20.82
C ALA A 324 -7.81 19.11 -19.59
N ASN A 325 -8.23 18.70 -18.39
CA ASN A 325 -7.62 19.12 -17.13
C ASN A 325 -6.33 18.32 -16.84
N ALA A 326 -6.36 17.03 -17.11
CA ALA A 326 -5.18 16.18 -16.93
C ALA A 326 -5.16 15.03 -17.94
N LEU A 327 -3.95 14.55 -18.25
CA LEU A 327 -3.68 13.26 -18.87
C LEU A 327 -2.84 12.44 -17.89
N ARG A 328 -3.37 11.31 -17.45
CA ARG A 328 -2.62 10.32 -16.69
C ARG A 328 -2.43 9.07 -17.52
N VAL A 329 -1.21 8.56 -17.52
CA VAL A 329 -0.84 7.31 -18.17
C VAL A 329 -0.12 6.47 -17.14
N ALA A 330 -0.70 5.34 -16.79
CA ALA A 330 -0.15 4.40 -15.82
C ALA A 330 0.20 3.09 -16.51
N LEU A 331 1.35 2.52 -16.13
CA LEU A 331 1.89 1.26 -16.62
C LEU A 331 2.00 0.30 -15.45
N ASN A 332 1.58 -0.95 -15.64
CA ASN A 332 1.93 -2.09 -14.81
C ASN A 332 2.25 -3.30 -15.67
N GLY A 333 3.15 -4.14 -15.22
CA GLY A 333 3.60 -5.33 -15.95
C GLY A 333 3.77 -6.55 -15.06
N GLU A 334 4.12 -7.69 -15.65
CA GLU A 334 4.48 -8.89 -14.89
C GLU A 334 5.69 -8.63 -13.99
N ASP A 335 5.46 -8.57 -12.70
CA ASP A 335 6.50 -8.40 -11.67
C ASP A 335 7.09 -9.75 -11.30
N ASN A 336 7.86 -10.31 -12.23
CA ASN A 336 8.48 -11.62 -12.10
C ASN A 336 9.98 -11.56 -11.76
N GLY A 337 10.53 -10.36 -11.55
CA GLY A 337 11.94 -10.11 -11.27
C GLY A 337 12.88 -10.30 -12.47
N PHE A 338 12.33 -10.59 -13.67
CA PHE A 338 13.08 -10.80 -14.91
C PHE A 338 12.53 -10.00 -16.09
N PHE A 339 11.42 -9.32 -15.91
CA PHE A 339 10.83 -8.42 -16.89
C PHE A 339 10.89 -6.99 -16.38
N ASP A 340 11.25 -6.08 -17.29
CA ASP A 340 11.29 -4.66 -17.02
C ASP A 340 10.89 -3.90 -18.28
N VAL A 341 9.96 -2.94 -18.10
CA VAL A 341 9.33 -2.17 -19.17
C VAL A 341 9.17 -0.71 -18.76
N ASP A 342 9.71 0.18 -19.56
CA ASP A 342 9.65 1.62 -19.37
C ASP A 342 8.45 2.24 -20.09
N LEU A 343 7.89 3.29 -19.51
CA LEU A 343 6.87 4.12 -20.13
C LEU A 343 7.46 5.47 -20.58
N TYR A 344 7.20 5.85 -21.82
CA TYR A 344 7.48 7.17 -22.36
C TYR A 344 6.22 7.78 -22.94
N VAL A 345 5.93 9.04 -22.59
CA VAL A 345 4.73 9.79 -23.03
C VAL A 345 5.17 11.09 -23.69
N LYS A 346 4.59 11.43 -24.86
CA LYS A 346 4.99 12.60 -25.63
C LYS A 346 3.83 13.21 -26.38
N GLN A 347 3.77 14.56 -26.41
CA GLN A 347 2.92 15.29 -27.33
C GLN A 347 3.39 15.11 -28.77
N GLY A 348 2.48 14.79 -29.67
CA GLY A 348 2.78 14.43 -31.06
C GLY A 348 3.19 12.97 -31.18
N LEU A 349 3.99 12.64 -32.19
CA LEU A 349 4.45 11.28 -32.47
C LEU A 349 5.87 11.05 -31.98
N GLY A 350 6.22 9.77 -31.80
CA GLY A 350 7.59 9.33 -31.56
C GLY A 350 8.04 9.41 -30.09
N ALA A 351 7.19 9.03 -29.14
CA ALA A 351 7.62 8.78 -27.76
C ALA A 351 8.69 7.68 -27.72
N GLY A 352 9.65 7.81 -26.81
CA GLY A 352 10.70 6.82 -26.61
C GLY A 352 11.87 7.36 -25.77
N PRO A 353 12.91 6.56 -25.48
CA PRO A 353 13.99 6.89 -24.55
C PRO A 353 14.73 8.22 -24.81
N GLY A 354 14.73 8.70 -26.03
CA GLY A 354 15.36 9.98 -26.39
C GLY A 354 14.40 11.14 -26.61
N THR A 355 13.10 10.90 -26.57
CA THR A 355 12.06 11.87 -26.95
C THR A 355 10.78 11.66 -26.16
N PHE A 356 10.61 12.40 -25.08
CA PHE A 356 9.47 12.31 -24.18
C PHE A 356 9.18 13.67 -23.53
N ASP A 357 7.96 13.85 -23.08
CA ASP A 357 7.55 14.95 -22.20
C ASP A 357 7.42 14.45 -20.74
N CYS A 358 7.07 13.16 -20.57
CA CYS A 358 7.08 12.45 -19.30
C CYS A 358 7.57 11.02 -19.51
N LYS A 359 8.20 10.45 -18.49
CA LYS A 359 8.68 9.05 -18.48
C LYS A 359 8.55 8.43 -17.10
N ALA A 360 8.46 7.11 -17.07
CA ALA A 360 8.74 6.24 -15.93
C ALA A 360 9.68 5.15 -16.43
N ASP A 361 10.96 5.24 -16.08
CA ASP A 361 12.04 4.41 -16.62
C ASP A 361 12.97 3.83 -15.52
N GLY A 362 12.42 3.58 -14.33
CA GLY A 362 13.05 2.81 -13.26
C GLY A 362 13.04 1.31 -13.56
N GLN A 363 13.62 0.50 -12.67
CA GLN A 363 13.67 -0.97 -12.82
C GLN A 363 12.37 -1.66 -12.37
N SER A 364 11.37 -0.91 -11.93
CA SER A 364 10.05 -1.42 -11.55
C SER A 364 9.12 -1.45 -12.75
N VAL A 365 8.33 -2.51 -12.87
CA VAL A 365 7.27 -2.62 -13.90
C VAL A 365 6.05 -1.74 -13.60
N TYR A 366 6.10 -0.90 -12.57
CA TYR A 366 5.06 0.04 -12.19
C TYR A 366 5.53 1.45 -12.45
N GLY A 367 4.76 2.18 -13.22
CA GLY A 367 5.09 3.56 -13.56
C GLY A 367 3.86 4.41 -13.81
N GLY A 368 4.05 5.72 -13.80
CA GLY A 368 2.98 6.66 -14.09
C GLY A 368 3.49 8.00 -14.59
N CYS A 369 2.75 8.59 -15.50
CA CYS A 369 2.93 9.93 -16.02
C CYS A 369 1.66 10.74 -15.77
N THR A 370 1.79 11.91 -15.17
CA THR A 370 0.73 12.90 -15.04
C THR A 370 1.14 14.17 -15.78
N ILE A 371 0.32 14.62 -16.68
CA ILE A 371 0.48 15.87 -17.41
C ILE A 371 -0.76 16.73 -17.13
N ASP A 372 -0.55 17.83 -16.44
CA ASP A 372 -1.59 18.79 -16.12
C ASP A 372 -1.84 19.69 -17.32
N HIS A 373 -3.13 20.01 -17.60
CA HIS A 373 -3.56 20.83 -18.70
C HIS A 373 -2.90 20.43 -20.04
N PRO A 374 -2.98 19.14 -20.45
CA PRO A 374 -2.30 18.65 -21.62
C PRO A 374 -2.78 19.40 -22.88
N ALA A 375 -1.86 19.75 -23.75
CA ALA A 375 -2.22 20.38 -25.02
C ALA A 375 -3.09 19.44 -25.88
N ALA A 376 -4.10 20.01 -26.51
CA ALA A 376 -4.99 19.27 -27.41
C ALA A 376 -4.22 18.67 -28.59
N GLY A 377 -4.65 17.51 -29.05
CA GLY A 377 -4.09 16.83 -30.22
C GLY A 377 -3.64 15.41 -29.95
N THR A 378 -2.79 14.90 -30.82
CA THR A 378 -2.25 13.54 -30.71
C THR A 378 -1.14 13.49 -29.68
N TRP A 379 -1.20 12.49 -28.82
CA TRP A 379 -0.14 12.08 -27.90
C TRP A 379 0.30 10.67 -28.25
N SER A 380 1.58 10.40 -28.17
CA SER A 380 2.15 9.06 -28.35
C SER A 380 2.67 8.49 -27.03
N LEU A 381 2.51 7.19 -26.89
CA LEU A 381 2.98 6.39 -25.77
C LEU A 381 3.95 5.34 -26.31
N ALA A 382 4.99 5.02 -25.57
CA ALA A 382 5.83 3.87 -25.87
C ALA A 382 6.07 3.05 -24.61
N ALA A 383 5.78 1.75 -24.71
CA ALA A 383 6.28 0.74 -23.79
C ALA A 383 7.60 0.21 -24.33
N VAL A 384 8.68 0.36 -23.58
CA VAL A 384 10.04 -0.01 -24.04
C VAL A 384 10.60 -1.06 -23.11
N ARG A 385 10.91 -2.22 -23.67
CA ARG A 385 11.49 -3.34 -22.91
C ARG A 385 12.97 -3.10 -22.64
N THR A 386 13.35 -3.14 -21.38
CA THR A 386 14.75 -3.04 -20.94
C THR A 386 15.32 -4.39 -20.51
N LEU A 387 14.47 -5.28 -19.98
CA LEU A 387 14.87 -6.61 -19.54
C LEU A 387 13.74 -7.62 -19.78
N GLY A 388 14.11 -8.88 -20.07
CA GLY A 388 13.21 -10.02 -20.07
C GLY A 388 12.13 -10.02 -21.14
N ALA A 389 11.00 -10.63 -20.82
CA ALA A 389 9.76 -10.66 -21.60
C ALA A 389 8.58 -10.86 -20.64
N GLY A 390 7.45 -10.27 -20.92
CA GLY A 390 6.26 -10.36 -20.05
C GLY A 390 5.08 -9.58 -20.60
N ASP A 391 3.93 -9.81 -19.98
CA ASP A 391 2.70 -9.07 -20.23
C ASP A 391 2.75 -7.71 -19.51
N TYR A 392 2.07 -6.71 -20.07
CA TYR A 392 1.91 -5.41 -19.44
C TYR A 392 0.53 -4.80 -19.74
N GLN A 393 0.15 -3.82 -18.93
CA GLN A 393 -1.07 -3.05 -19.10
C GLN A 393 -0.74 -1.55 -19.10
N ILE A 394 -1.34 -0.79 -20.02
CA ILE A 394 -1.33 0.67 -19.97
C ILE A 394 -2.76 1.17 -19.81
N THR A 395 -2.97 2.04 -18.85
CA THR A 395 -4.23 2.76 -18.66
C THR A 395 -3.96 4.23 -18.87
N SER A 396 -4.57 4.80 -19.89
CA SER A 396 -4.53 6.24 -20.18
C SER A 396 -5.87 6.86 -19.84
N THR A 397 -5.88 7.86 -18.99
CA THR A 397 -7.09 8.59 -18.59
C THR A 397 -6.91 10.06 -18.91
N VAL A 398 -7.75 10.58 -19.80
CA VAL A 398 -7.88 12.00 -20.08
C VAL A 398 -9.04 12.53 -19.25
N PHE A 399 -8.75 13.39 -18.30
CA PHE A 399 -9.76 14.02 -17.45
C PHE A 399 -10.29 15.26 -18.15
N GLY A 400 -11.61 15.24 -18.43
CA GLY A 400 -12.36 16.40 -18.91
C GLY A 400 -12.80 17.27 -17.73
N GLY A 401 -13.53 18.34 -18.00
CA GLY A 401 -14.14 19.20 -16.99
C GLY A 401 -14.07 20.68 -17.35
N THR A 402 -14.69 21.50 -16.54
CA THR A 402 -14.53 22.97 -16.56
C THR A 402 -13.17 23.31 -15.95
N ALA A 403 -12.49 24.30 -16.49
CA ALA A 403 -11.30 24.83 -15.85
C ALA A 403 -11.64 25.25 -14.41
N PRO A 404 -10.74 24.99 -13.43
CA PRO A 404 -10.94 25.38 -12.04
C PRO A 404 -11.22 26.89 -11.93
N VAL A 405 -12.11 27.27 -11.04
CA VAL A 405 -12.53 28.64 -10.83
C VAL A 405 -12.29 29.02 -9.38
N CYS A 406 -11.14 29.60 -9.11
CA CYS A 406 -10.77 30.08 -7.78
C CYS A 406 -11.82 31.03 -7.20
N GLY A 407 -12.30 30.75 -5.98
CA GLY A 407 -13.29 31.55 -5.26
C GLY A 407 -14.75 31.16 -5.49
N ASN A 408 -15.02 30.01 -6.08
CA ASN A 408 -16.38 29.49 -6.27
C ASN A 408 -16.90 28.72 -5.04
N GLY A 409 -16.04 28.47 -4.03
CA GLY A 409 -16.36 27.77 -2.79
C GLY A 409 -16.27 26.25 -2.89
N THR A 410 -15.69 25.74 -3.99
CA THR A 410 -15.46 24.31 -4.20
C THR A 410 -14.02 24.13 -4.66
N ARG A 411 -13.21 23.44 -3.87
CA ARG A 411 -11.83 23.14 -4.25
C ARG A 411 -11.80 22.17 -5.42
N GLU A 412 -11.28 22.65 -6.54
CA GLU A 412 -11.16 21.93 -7.79
C GLU A 412 -9.72 21.44 -8.00
N PHE A 413 -9.52 20.70 -9.09
CA PHE A 413 -8.18 20.27 -9.49
C PHE A 413 -7.25 21.50 -9.66
N ASP A 414 -6.03 21.36 -9.18
CA ASP A 414 -4.99 22.41 -9.12
C ASP A 414 -5.18 23.49 -8.04
N GLU A 415 -6.17 23.36 -7.17
CA GLU A 415 -6.36 24.25 -6.03
C GLU A 415 -5.97 23.56 -4.73
N THR A 416 -5.20 24.21 -3.89
CA THR A 416 -4.91 23.71 -2.54
C THR A 416 -6.01 24.11 -1.56
N CYS A 417 -6.81 25.09 -1.92
CA CYS A 417 -8.01 25.54 -1.21
C CYS A 417 -8.90 26.35 -2.13
N ASP A 418 -10.18 26.54 -1.77
CA ASP A 418 -11.06 27.50 -2.43
C ASP A 418 -12.01 28.20 -1.43
N GLY A 419 -11.82 29.47 -1.23
CA GLY A 419 -12.67 30.29 -0.37
C GLY A 419 -12.86 29.70 1.03
N SER A 420 -14.03 29.09 1.29
CA SER A 420 -14.38 28.45 2.57
C SER A 420 -13.89 27.00 2.65
N ASP A 421 -13.47 26.41 1.57
CA ASP A 421 -12.88 25.07 1.53
C ASP A 421 -11.35 25.19 1.70
N ALA A 422 -10.96 25.45 2.94
CA ALA A 422 -9.59 25.76 3.35
C ALA A 422 -9.16 25.02 4.63
N ASP A 423 -9.76 23.85 4.87
CA ASP A 423 -9.63 23.12 6.14
C ASP A 423 -8.20 22.67 6.47
N HIS A 424 -7.31 22.68 5.47
CA HIS A 424 -5.89 22.29 5.62
C HIS A 424 -4.92 23.47 5.42
N CYS A 425 -5.42 24.71 5.49
CA CYS A 425 -4.60 25.89 5.36
C CYS A 425 -4.37 26.56 6.72
N SER A 426 -3.18 27.12 6.95
CA SER A 426 -2.84 27.93 8.13
C SER A 426 -3.66 29.21 8.27
N GLY A 427 -4.60 29.44 7.39
CA GLY A 427 -5.44 30.63 7.37
C GLY A 427 -6.43 30.61 6.21
N LEU A 428 -6.95 31.78 5.85
CA LEU A 428 -7.87 31.90 4.72
C LEU A 428 -7.16 31.55 3.41
N CYS A 429 -7.85 30.83 2.53
CA CYS A 429 -7.41 30.58 1.16
C CYS A 429 -7.01 31.88 0.45
N GLN A 430 -5.88 31.88 -0.23
CA GLN A 430 -5.40 33.03 -0.99
C GLN A 430 -6.23 33.21 -2.28
N VAL A 431 -6.13 34.37 -2.90
CA VAL A 431 -6.90 34.70 -4.11
C VAL A 431 -6.51 33.90 -5.36
N ASP A 432 -5.41 33.19 -5.29
CA ASP A 432 -4.92 32.27 -6.31
C ASP A 432 -5.16 30.79 -5.95
N CYS A 433 -6.04 30.54 -4.98
CA CYS A 433 -6.41 29.21 -4.49
C CYS A 433 -5.25 28.36 -3.97
N THR A 434 -4.26 29.04 -3.42
CA THR A 434 -3.18 28.40 -2.68
C THR A 434 -3.32 28.64 -1.18
N CYS A 435 -2.90 27.66 -0.39
CA CYS A 435 -2.76 27.85 1.05
C CYS A 435 -1.61 28.81 1.38
N PRO A 436 -1.73 29.64 2.43
CA PRO A 436 -0.58 30.28 3.03
C PRO A 436 0.47 29.23 3.42
N PRO A 437 1.76 29.59 3.54
CA PRO A 437 2.77 28.66 4.04
C PRO A 437 2.36 28.07 5.39
N PRO A 438 2.56 26.77 5.64
CA PRO A 438 2.22 26.11 6.90
C PRO A 438 2.91 26.81 8.08
N ALA A 439 2.20 26.93 9.19
CA ALA A 439 2.65 27.66 10.37
C ALA A 439 2.66 26.78 11.62
N CYS A 440 3.76 26.08 11.85
CA CYS A 440 3.93 25.17 12.98
C CYS A 440 3.58 25.83 14.33
N GLY A 441 2.70 25.20 15.11
CA GLY A 441 2.29 25.62 16.45
C GLY A 441 1.03 26.50 16.49
N ASN A 442 0.20 26.44 15.45
CA ASN A 442 -1.08 27.15 15.39
C ASN A 442 -2.29 26.26 15.77
N ASP A 443 -2.04 25.01 16.18
CA ASP A 443 -3.02 23.97 16.52
C ASP A 443 -3.91 23.52 15.33
N VAL A 444 -3.45 23.71 14.09
CA VAL A 444 -4.09 23.22 12.86
C VAL A 444 -3.03 22.48 12.05
N GLN A 445 -3.21 21.19 11.82
CA GLN A 445 -2.31 20.40 10.98
C GLN A 445 -2.53 20.76 9.51
N GLU A 446 -1.56 21.44 8.91
CA GLU A 446 -1.61 21.87 7.52
C GLU A 446 -0.90 20.89 6.58
N LEU A 447 -1.06 21.16 5.28
CA LEU A 447 -0.40 20.35 4.24
C LEU A 447 1.14 20.47 4.37
N GLY A 448 1.80 19.34 4.55
CA GLY A 448 3.25 19.25 4.77
C GLY A 448 3.67 19.10 6.22
N GLU A 449 2.74 19.11 7.17
CA GLU A 449 2.97 18.84 8.58
C GLU A 449 2.51 17.44 8.97
N GLN A 450 3.28 16.78 9.82
CA GLN A 450 2.87 15.49 10.40
C GLN A 450 1.96 15.67 11.60
N CYS A 451 2.04 16.83 12.24
CA CYS A 451 1.26 17.22 13.41
C CYS A 451 1.41 18.71 13.65
N ASP A 452 0.47 19.33 14.37
CA ASP A 452 0.62 20.69 14.87
C ASP A 452 0.01 20.83 16.26
N GLY A 453 0.86 21.10 17.26
CA GLY A 453 0.43 21.34 18.65
C GLY A 453 -0.56 20.31 19.17
N ALA A 454 -1.82 20.73 19.38
CA ALA A 454 -2.90 19.87 19.85
C ALA A 454 -3.53 19.02 18.73
N ASP A 455 -3.37 19.43 17.48
CA ASP A 455 -3.85 18.68 16.30
C ASP A 455 -2.75 17.72 15.82
N ALA A 456 -2.59 16.62 16.55
CA ALA A 456 -1.57 15.62 16.34
C ALA A 456 -2.16 14.20 16.39
N PRO A 457 -3.09 13.83 15.48
CA PRO A 457 -3.71 12.51 15.50
C PRO A 457 -2.70 11.38 15.32
N ALA A 458 -1.63 11.61 14.56
CA ALA A 458 -0.57 10.62 14.32
C ALA A 458 0.39 10.44 15.52
N CYS A 459 0.56 11.47 16.36
CA CYS A 459 1.44 11.45 17.54
C CYS A 459 0.86 12.28 18.70
N PRO A 460 -0.28 11.87 19.31
CA PRO A 460 -0.98 12.65 20.31
C PRO A 460 -0.08 13.10 21.47
N GLY A 461 0.09 14.42 21.62
CA GLY A 461 0.89 15.04 22.69
C GLY A 461 2.42 14.98 22.51
N GLU A 462 2.91 14.58 21.36
CA GLU A 462 4.36 14.43 21.07
C GLU A 462 4.82 15.20 19.82
N CYS A 463 4.01 16.10 19.29
CA CYS A 463 4.39 16.92 18.14
C CYS A 463 5.57 17.85 18.49
N ASP A 464 6.65 17.76 17.74
CA ASP A 464 7.82 18.64 17.87
C ASP A 464 8.19 19.22 16.50
N ALA A 465 8.14 20.54 16.40
CA ALA A 465 8.42 21.27 15.15
C ALA A 465 7.64 20.71 13.93
N CYS A 466 6.36 20.39 14.13
CA CYS A 466 5.42 19.85 13.14
C CYS A 466 5.79 18.49 12.55
N ALA A 467 6.61 17.76 13.27
CA ALA A 467 6.95 16.38 12.95
C ALA A 467 6.61 15.45 14.12
N CYS A 468 6.08 14.30 13.81
CA CYS A 468 5.96 13.22 14.78
C CYS A 468 7.36 12.63 15.05
N PRO A 469 7.70 12.30 16.30
CA PRO A 469 8.88 11.50 16.55
C PRO A 469 8.75 10.15 15.82
N PRO A 470 9.87 9.56 15.38
CA PRO A 470 9.83 8.27 14.68
C PRO A 470 9.09 7.23 15.54
N PRO A 471 8.28 6.35 14.91
CA PRO A 471 7.52 5.34 15.62
C PRO A 471 8.44 4.43 16.42
N CYS A 472 8.04 4.12 17.65
CA CYS A 472 8.79 3.24 18.51
C CYS A 472 8.57 1.77 18.14
N THR A 473 9.61 0.94 18.26
CA THR A 473 9.49 -0.50 18.10
C THR A 473 8.62 -1.09 19.21
N VAL A 474 7.60 -1.87 18.84
CA VAL A 474 6.67 -2.50 19.78
C VAL A 474 7.24 -3.85 20.24
N GLY A 475 7.09 -4.16 21.54
CA GLY A 475 7.34 -5.51 22.07
C GLY A 475 8.80 -5.84 22.43
N ASP A 476 9.73 -4.88 22.37
CA ASP A 476 11.13 -5.11 22.80
C ASP A 476 11.34 -5.09 24.33
N MET A 477 10.30 -4.81 25.11
CA MET A 477 10.41 -4.73 26.57
C MET A 477 9.84 -5.98 27.24
N PHE A 478 10.57 -6.54 28.18
CA PHE A 478 10.14 -7.70 28.94
C PHE A 478 10.63 -7.64 30.40
N GLU A 479 10.08 -8.52 31.24
CA GLU A 479 10.34 -8.54 32.67
C GLU A 479 10.19 -7.15 33.33
N VAL A 480 9.18 -6.40 32.95
CA VAL A 480 8.90 -5.12 33.60
C VAL A 480 8.41 -5.43 35.03
N ASN A 481 9.08 -4.86 35.99
CA ASN A 481 8.70 -4.94 37.39
C ASN A 481 8.64 -3.52 37.93
N ALA A 482 7.44 -3.02 38.09
CA ALA A 482 7.19 -1.68 38.57
C ALA A 482 6.66 -1.69 40.00
N ARG A 483 7.06 -0.68 40.77
CA ARG A 483 6.41 -0.28 42.01
C ARG A 483 6.20 1.21 41.96
N LEU A 484 4.96 1.58 41.82
CA LEU A 484 4.50 2.96 41.69
C LEU A 484 3.56 3.23 42.86
N ASP A 485 3.95 4.09 43.79
CA ASP A 485 3.12 4.57 44.89
C ASP A 485 3.50 6.03 45.20
N ALA A 486 2.69 6.74 45.94
CA ALA A 486 2.90 8.14 46.27
C ALA A 486 4.28 8.45 46.90
N ALA A 487 4.95 7.46 47.50
CA ALA A 487 6.21 7.61 48.17
C ALA A 487 7.40 7.03 47.40
N ARG A 488 7.15 6.14 46.42
CA ARG A 488 8.20 5.38 45.75
C ARG A 488 7.91 5.13 44.29
N LEU A 489 8.92 5.34 43.46
CA LEU A 489 9.00 4.87 42.10
C LEU A 489 10.18 3.90 41.98
N LYS A 490 9.91 2.71 41.49
CA LYS A 490 10.97 1.76 41.15
C LYS A 490 10.51 0.99 39.92
N LEU A 491 11.17 1.25 38.82
CA LEU A 491 10.96 0.52 37.56
C LEU A 491 12.21 -0.32 37.28
N ARG A 492 12.00 -1.56 36.94
CA ARG A 492 13.04 -2.46 36.40
C ARG A 492 12.50 -3.07 35.13
N SER A 493 13.22 -2.95 34.04
CA SER A 493 12.89 -3.59 32.77
C SER A 493 14.12 -4.20 32.13
N ARG A 494 13.90 -5.13 31.26
CA ARG A 494 14.84 -5.61 30.27
C ARG A 494 14.27 -5.31 28.92
N LEU A 495 15.06 -4.63 28.08
CA LEU A 495 14.72 -4.37 26.68
C LEU A 495 15.37 -5.47 25.86
N LEU A 496 14.56 -6.22 25.12
CA LEU A 496 15.04 -7.16 24.12
C LEU A 496 15.41 -6.36 22.87
N ASN A 497 16.66 -6.49 22.44
CA ASN A 497 17.14 -5.81 21.24
C ASN A 497 17.05 -6.76 20.03
N PHE A 498 15.90 -7.39 19.81
CA PHE A 498 15.69 -8.32 18.69
C PHE A 498 15.70 -7.59 17.36
N SER A 499 15.14 -6.39 17.32
CA SER A 499 15.11 -5.51 16.15
C SER A 499 16.39 -4.69 15.98
N HIS A 500 17.41 -4.90 16.80
CA HIS A 500 18.63 -4.07 16.83
C HIS A 500 18.37 -2.57 17.09
N THR A 501 17.19 -2.21 17.59
CA THR A 501 16.75 -0.84 17.84
C THR A 501 17.75 -0.05 18.70
N TYR A 502 18.37 -0.69 19.70
CA TYR A 502 19.27 -0.02 20.62
C TYR A 502 20.76 -0.24 20.33
N ASP A 503 21.12 -0.74 19.14
CA ASP A 503 22.53 -0.96 18.79
C ASP A 503 23.30 0.37 18.73
N GLY A 504 24.31 0.48 19.58
CA GLY A 504 25.14 1.67 19.70
C GLY A 504 24.50 2.86 20.45
N ALA A 505 23.27 2.74 20.96
CA ALA A 505 22.60 3.79 21.72
C ALA A 505 23.38 4.20 22.96
N ASP A 506 23.40 5.49 23.28
CA ASP A 506 24.09 6.03 24.46
C ASP A 506 23.13 6.91 25.28
N PRO A 507 22.68 6.48 26.46
CA PRO A 507 21.72 7.22 27.27
C PRO A 507 22.21 8.62 27.72
N ARG A 508 23.46 8.98 27.44
CA ARG A 508 23.98 10.32 27.68
C ARG A 508 23.55 11.32 26.59
N ASN A 509 23.15 10.83 25.42
CA ASN A 509 22.61 11.63 24.34
C ASN A 509 21.11 11.90 24.50
N GLY A 510 20.47 11.25 25.47
CA GLY A 510 19.07 11.38 25.85
C GLY A 510 18.56 10.11 26.51
N PHE A 511 17.69 10.26 27.49
CA PHE A 511 17.02 9.11 28.12
C PHE A 511 15.64 9.55 28.62
N SER A 512 14.60 8.84 28.22
CA SER A 512 13.28 9.08 28.78
C SER A 512 12.51 7.79 29.08
N VAL A 513 11.55 7.90 29.99
CA VAL A 513 10.52 6.91 30.27
C VAL A 513 9.21 7.64 30.44
N VAL A 514 8.23 7.27 29.64
CA VAL A 514 6.86 7.77 29.73
C VAL A 514 5.97 6.62 30.13
N LEU A 515 5.18 6.80 31.18
CA LEU A 515 4.17 5.84 31.62
C LEU A 515 2.80 6.48 31.39
N THR A 516 1.88 5.74 30.79
CA THR A 516 0.53 6.23 30.48
C THR A 516 -0.54 5.22 30.89
N GLN A 517 -1.60 5.69 31.52
CA GLN A 517 -2.78 4.90 31.85
C GLN A 517 -4.01 5.80 31.83
N GLY A 518 -4.84 5.69 30.80
CA GLY A 518 -5.94 6.62 30.57
C GLY A 518 -5.45 8.06 30.47
N ALA A 519 -5.98 8.96 31.26
CA ALA A 519 -5.55 10.36 31.32
C ALA A 519 -4.30 10.61 32.19
N ASN A 520 -3.75 9.58 32.84
CA ASN A 520 -2.58 9.73 33.71
C ASN A 520 -1.31 9.53 32.90
N THR A 521 -0.43 10.52 32.90
CA THR A 521 0.89 10.44 32.27
C THR A 521 2.00 10.80 33.27
N LEU A 522 3.07 10.03 33.30
CA LEU A 522 4.28 10.31 34.09
C LEU A 522 5.49 10.27 33.17
N THR A 523 6.08 11.40 32.91
CA THR A 523 7.28 11.55 32.09
C THR A 523 8.52 11.76 32.95
N ILE A 524 9.57 10.98 32.71
CA ILE A 524 10.90 11.10 33.28
C ILE A 524 11.87 11.23 32.13
N ALA A 525 12.35 12.44 31.86
CA ALA A 525 13.27 12.72 30.78
C ALA A 525 14.57 13.33 31.29
N ILE A 526 15.70 12.76 30.90
CA ILE A 526 17.03 13.27 31.17
C ILE A 526 17.59 13.82 29.85
N PRO A 527 17.83 15.12 29.77
CA PRO A 527 18.26 15.73 28.51
C PRO A 527 19.66 15.27 28.08
N PRO A 528 20.00 15.42 26.79
CA PRO A 528 21.34 15.19 26.29
C PRO A 528 22.40 16.01 27.06
N GLY A 529 23.52 15.35 27.38
CA GLY A 529 24.64 16.00 28.06
C GLY A 529 24.44 16.28 29.56
N ASP A 530 23.36 15.79 30.19
CA ASP A 530 23.13 15.96 31.63
C ASP A 530 24.34 15.49 32.47
N PRO A 531 24.89 16.33 33.36
CA PRO A 531 26.09 16.03 34.10
C PRO A 531 25.93 14.92 35.15
N GLY A 532 24.70 14.51 35.47
CA GLY A 532 24.40 13.36 36.32
C GLY A 532 24.82 12.03 35.74
N TRP A 533 25.00 11.94 34.41
CA TRP A 533 25.44 10.73 33.75
C TRP A 533 26.93 10.44 33.96
N SER A 534 27.25 9.19 34.25
CA SER A 534 28.60 8.64 34.29
C SER A 534 28.65 7.29 33.60
N ARG A 535 29.69 7.05 32.79
CA ARG A 535 29.97 5.78 32.14
C ARG A 535 31.03 5.04 32.99
N SER A 536 30.60 4.04 33.74
CA SER A 536 31.51 3.19 34.50
C SER A 536 31.83 1.94 33.66
N LYS A 537 33.08 1.76 33.27
CA LYS A 537 33.56 0.69 32.37
C LYS A 537 33.04 0.85 30.95
N PRO A 538 33.66 1.73 30.16
CA PRO A 538 33.29 1.98 28.77
C PRO A 538 33.16 0.71 27.92
N GLU A 539 34.05 -0.25 28.14
CA GLU A 539 34.11 -1.54 27.48
C GLU A 539 32.95 -2.50 27.81
N LYS A 540 32.11 -2.15 28.79
CA LYS A 540 30.99 -2.97 29.27
C LYS A 540 29.62 -2.28 29.12
N GLY A 541 29.54 -1.14 28.43
CA GLY A 541 28.28 -0.44 28.23
C GLY A 541 27.50 -0.14 29.51
N ARG A 542 28.18 0.25 30.60
CA ARG A 542 27.52 0.52 31.87
C ARG A 542 27.41 2.01 32.13
N TYR A 543 26.17 2.48 32.21
CA TYR A 543 25.83 3.87 32.48
C TYR A 543 25.11 4.00 33.82
N LYS A 544 25.34 5.11 34.50
CA LYS A 544 24.68 5.46 35.76
C LYS A 544 24.41 6.95 35.76
N TRP A 545 23.16 7.30 35.97
CA TRP A 545 22.76 8.68 36.27
C TRP A 545 22.45 8.80 37.76
N VAL A 546 22.88 9.91 38.38
CA VAL A 546 22.58 10.29 39.75
C VAL A 546 22.24 11.75 39.75
N GLY A 547 21.05 12.11 40.22
CA GLY A 547 20.55 13.45 40.24
C GLY A 547 19.32 13.60 41.13
N ALA A 548 18.61 14.68 40.95
CA ALA A 548 17.34 14.95 41.61
C ALA A 548 16.39 15.58 40.58
N LEU A 549 15.80 14.76 39.74
CA LEU A 549 14.82 15.22 38.75
C LEU A 549 13.43 14.70 39.15
N ASN A 550 12.55 15.61 39.53
CA ASN A 550 11.15 15.28 39.90
C ASN A 550 11.03 14.06 40.82
N GLY A 551 11.94 13.95 41.83
CA GLY A 551 11.97 12.82 42.76
C GLY A 551 12.75 11.60 42.27
N VAL A 552 13.12 11.50 41.01
CA VAL A 552 14.03 10.45 40.51
C VAL A 552 15.44 10.74 40.99
N THR A 553 16.08 9.73 41.59
CA THR A 553 17.40 9.89 42.25
C THR A 553 18.49 9.08 41.57
N ARG A 554 18.13 8.08 40.78
CA ARG A 554 19.12 7.19 40.14
C ARG A 554 18.52 6.42 38.97
N ILE A 555 19.27 6.38 37.88
CA ILE A 555 19.05 5.47 36.75
C ILE A 555 20.30 4.62 36.54
N LYS A 556 20.14 3.36 36.24
CA LYS A 556 21.19 2.47 35.74
C LYS A 556 20.75 1.89 34.42
N ALA A 557 21.55 2.10 33.41
CA ALA A 557 21.38 1.49 32.09
C ALA A 557 22.62 0.62 31.79
N VAL A 558 22.41 -0.64 31.45
CA VAL A 558 23.47 -1.58 31.18
C VAL A 558 23.22 -2.26 29.86
N ASP A 559 24.04 -1.93 28.88
CA ASP A 559 24.09 -2.58 27.60
C ASP A 559 24.74 -3.97 27.74
N ARG A 560 24.00 -4.99 27.33
CA ARG A 560 24.44 -6.39 27.25
C ARG A 560 24.13 -6.99 25.89
N THR A 561 23.94 -6.18 24.88
CA THR A 561 23.57 -6.62 23.53
C THR A 561 24.58 -7.60 22.95
N SER A 562 25.88 -7.38 23.17
CA SER A 562 26.94 -8.29 22.69
C SER A 562 26.94 -9.69 23.31
N HIS A 563 26.27 -9.91 24.44
CA HIS A 563 26.28 -11.18 25.15
C HIS A 563 24.91 -11.82 25.35
N GLN A 564 23.87 -11.03 25.42
CA GLN A 564 22.50 -11.46 25.75
C GLN A 564 21.41 -10.82 24.85
N GLY A 565 21.80 -9.96 23.93
CA GLY A 565 20.82 -9.21 23.08
C GLY A 565 19.89 -8.32 23.89
N ILE A 566 20.31 -7.78 25.05
CA ILE A 566 19.43 -7.05 25.95
C ILE A 566 20.06 -5.78 26.51
N TRP A 567 19.21 -4.79 26.79
CA TRP A 567 19.49 -3.71 27.72
C TRP A 567 18.82 -3.97 29.08
N LYS A 568 19.47 -3.61 30.16
CA LYS A 568 18.90 -3.67 31.50
C LYS A 568 18.78 -2.29 32.10
N ILE A 569 17.55 -1.87 32.38
CA ILE A 569 17.24 -0.58 32.94
C ILE A 569 16.75 -0.73 34.38
N ILE A 570 17.21 0.17 35.25
CA ILE A 570 16.72 0.28 36.62
C ILE A 570 16.59 1.75 36.95
N LEU A 571 15.38 2.21 37.18
CA LEU A 571 15.04 3.56 37.58
C LEU A 571 14.54 3.55 39.05
N VAL A 572 14.99 4.50 39.84
CA VAL A 572 14.64 4.62 41.27
C VAL A 572 14.35 6.06 41.62
N GLY A 573 13.17 6.32 42.19
CA GLY A 573 12.75 7.63 42.68
C GLY A 573 12.10 7.53 44.09
N LYS A 574 11.95 8.70 44.71
CA LYS A 574 11.17 8.89 45.95
C LYS A 574 10.32 10.11 45.81
N ASN A 575 9.07 10.02 46.27
CA ASN A 575 8.10 11.11 46.21
C ASN A 575 8.01 11.71 44.78
N VAL A 576 7.94 10.84 43.77
CA VAL A 576 7.83 11.24 42.36
C VAL A 576 6.39 11.73 42.13
N PRO A 577 6.19 12.99 41.74
CA PRO A 577 4.86 13.52 41.46
C PRO A 577 4.15 12.66 40.39
N GLY A 578 2.87 12.35 40.60
CA GLY A 578 2.07 11.53 39.68
C GLY A 578 2.24 10.02 39.81
N ALA A 579 3.31 9.50 40.44
CA ALA A 579 3.54 8.05 40.53
C ALA A 579 2.46 7.27 41.29
N GLY A 580 1.67 7.91 42.14
CA GLY A 580 0.56 7.30 42.88
C GLY A 580 -0.78 7.32 42.13
N ALA A 581 -0.81 7.86 40.92
CA ALA A 581 -2.02 7.93 40.10
C ALA A 581 -2.25 6.66 39.24
N PHE A 582 -1.28 5.74 39.20
CA PHE A 582 -1.34 4.52 38.39
C PHE A 582 -1.88 3.35 39.20
N ASP A 583 -2.79 2.61 38.62
CA ASP A 583 -3.35 1.35 39.12
C ASP A 583 -2.60 0.18 38.46
N LEU A 584 -1.72 -0.48 39.20
CA LEU A 584 -0.89 -1.58 38.70
C LEU A 584 -1.67 -2.90 38.51
N ASP A 585 -2.94 -2.93 38.87
CA ASP A 585 -3.84 -4.05 38.59
C ASP A 585 -4.49 -3.91 37.19
N GLN A 586 -4.19 -2.80 36.48
CA GLN A 586 -4.60 -2.53 35.10
C GLN A 586 -3.34 -2.28 34.24
N PRO A 587 -3.40 -2.54 32.92
CA PRO A 587 -2.28 -2.30 32.04
C PRO A 587 -1.78 -0.85 32.09
N VAL A 588 -0.47 -0.67 32.18
CA VAL A 588 0.22 0.61 32.11
C VAL A 588 1.09 0.60 30.87
N ALA A 589 0.80 1.47 29.90
CA ALA A 589 1.64 1.65 28.74
C ALA A 589 2.95 2.32 29.14
N VAL A 590 4.05 1.91 28.55
CA VAL A 590 5.38 2.43 28.82
C VAL A 590 6.14 2.65 27.52
N ARG A 591 6.59 3.89 27.31
CA ARG A 591 7.55 4.24 26.27
C ARG A 591 8.91 4.46 26.90
N MET A 592 9.95 3.89 26.34
CA MET A 592 11.32 4.07 26.80
C MET A 592 12.21 4.50 25.65
N THR A 593 12.88 5.62 25.80
CA THR A 593 13.80 6.17 24.81
C THR A 593 15.24 6.17 25.35
N ILE A 594 16.19 5.73 24.54
CA ILE A 594 17.62 5.79 24.81
C ILE A 594 18.29 6.36 23.57
N ASP A 595 18.92 7.52 23.70
CA ASP A 595 19.43 8.30 22.56
C ASP A 595 18.26 8.82 21.69
N ASP A 596 18.24 8.47 20.43
CA ASP A 596 17.19 8.73 19.43
C ASP A 596 16.26 7.53 19.17
N ARG A 597 16.35 6.48 19.99
CA ARG A 597 15.70 5.19 19.77
C ARG A 597 14.74 4.85 20.89
N CYS A 598 13.58 4.33 20.52
CA CYS A 598 12.55 4.06 21.52
C CYS A 598 11.84 2.71 21.31
N THR A 599 11.18 2.27 22.38
CA THR A 599 10.34 1.05 22.42
C THR A 599 9.08 1.35 23.19
N ASP A 600 7.94 0.94 22.66
CA ASP A 600 6.65 0.95 23.32
C ASP A 600 6.25 -0.43 23.79
N ASP A 601 5.69 -0.53 25.01
CA ASP A 601 5.18 -1.76 25.59
C ASP A 601 4.14 -1.46 26.69
N SER A 602 3.62 -2.49 27.33
CA SER A 602 2.74 -2.36 28.49
C SER A 602 3.06 -3.41 29.55
N PHE A 603 2.74 -3.17 30.80
CA PHE A 603 2.91 -4.11 31.91
C PHE A 603 1.77 -4.05 32.91
#